data_bfdb5f9b3a8c837e884d0ee4bb11916d
#
_entry.id   bfdb5f9b3a8c837e884d0ee4bb11916d
#
_cell.length_a   1.000
_cell.length_b   1.000
_cell.length_c   1.000
_cell.angle_alpha   90.00
_cell.angle_beta   90.00
_cell.angle_gamma   90.00
#
_symmetry.space_group_name_H-M   'P 1'
#
loop_
_entity.id
_entity.type
_entity.pdbx_description
1 polymer ?
#
loop_
_entity_poly.entity_id
_entity_poly.type
_entity_poly.pdbx_seq_one_letter_code
_entity_poly.pdbx_strand_id
1 'polypeptide(L)'
;ARPGFQQTSHLSSYEIITPWRLTRERREAPRPYSKQVSYVIQAEGKEHIIHLERNKDLLPEDFVVYTYNKEGTLITDHPNIQNHNHYRGYVEGVHNSSIALSDHFGLRGLLHLENASYGIEPLQNSSHFEHIIYRMDDVYKEPLKCGVSNKDIEKETAKAEAGEPPSMTQLLRR
;
A
#
# COMPACT_ATOMS: atom_id res chain seq x y z
N ALA A 1 15.38 16.66 -7.00
CA ALA A 1 16.12 15.40 -7.23
C ALA A 1 15.45 14.63 -8.37
N ARG A 2 16.23 13.90 -9.20
CA ARG A 2 15.63 13.01 -10.20
C ARG A 2 15.43 11.63 -9.58
N PRO A 3 14.28 10.94 -9.84
CA PRO A 3 14.08 9.58 -9.34
C PRO A 3 15.17 8.65 -9.89
N GLY A 4 15.62 7.71 -9.06
CA GLY A 4 16.49 6.65 -9.53
C GLY A 4 15.76 5.78 -10.57
N PHE A 5 16.47 5.29 -11.57
CA PHE A 5 15.91 4.44 -12.62
C PHE A 5 15.11 3.25 -12.08
N GLN A 6 15.56 2.66 -10.98
CA GLN A 6 14.87 1.53 -10.34
C GLN A 6 13.49 1.89 -9.77
N GLN A 7 13.32 3.13 -9.24
CA GLN A 7 12.05 3.54 -8.63
C GLN A 7 10.93 3.72 -9.67
N THR A 8 11.26 4.13 -10.89
CA THR A 8 10.29 4.46 -11.94
C THR A 8 10.27 3.47 -13.10
N SER A 9 11.10 2.43 -13.07
CA SER A 9 11.23 1.47 -14.18
C SER A 9 9.94 0.70 -14.50
N HIS A 10 9.02 0.62 -13.54
CA HIS A 10 7.72 -0.05 -13.69
C HIS A 10 6.60 0.90 -14.14
N LEU A 11 6.90 2.18 -14.40
CA LEU A 11 5.94 3.21 -14.77
C LEU A 11 6.18 3.66 -16.21
N SER A 12 5.12 3.79 -16.99
CA SER A 12 5.16 4.40 -18.32
C SER A 12 5.11 5.93 -18.25
N SER A 13 4.42 6.47 -17.24
CA SER A 13 4.28 7.90 -16.98
C SER A 13 4.14 8.17 -15.49
N TYR A 14 4.66 9.30 -15.04
CA TYR A 14 4.55 9.78 -13.66
C TYR A 14 4.81 11.28 -13.58
N GLU A 15 4.37 11.89 -12.47
CA GLU A 15 4.67 13.28 -12.14
C GLU A 15 5.43 13.33 -10.80
N ILE A 16 6.28 14.34 -10.64
CA ILE A 16 6.90 14.65 -9.35
C ILE A 16 6.14 15.82 -8.75
N ILE A 17 5.63 15.60 -7.55
CA ILE A 17 4.81 16.57 -6.82
C ILE A 17 5.36 16.80 -5.42
N THR A 18 5.05 17.94 -4.84
CA THR A 18 5.32 18.24 -3.43
C THR A 18 3.99 18.45 -2.72
N PRO A 19 3.43 17.43 -2.06
CA PRO A 19 2.23 17.61 -1.26
C PRO A 19 2.45 18.63 -0.15
N TRP A 20 1.50 19.50 0.09
CA TRP A 20 1.57 20.42 1.25
C TRP A 20 0.39 20.23 2.18
N ARG A 21 0.70 20.27 3.47
CA ARG A 21 -0.27 20.10 4.53
C ARG A 21 -1.09 21.37 4.70
N LEU A 22 -2.42 21.24 4.69
CA LEU A 22 -3.30 22.32 5.06
C LEU A 22 -3.36 22.44 6.58
N THR A 23 -2.85 23.55 7.09
CA THR A 23 -2.99 23.91 8.49
C THR A 23 -4.28 24.71 8.64
N ARG A 24 -5.34 24.12 9.17
CA ARG A 24 -6.50 24.90 9.59
C ARG A 24 -6.10 25.69 10.84
N GLU A 25 -6.09 27.00 10.77
CA GLU A 25 -6.19 27.83 11.96
C GLU A 25 -7.57 27.60 12.58
N ARG A 26 -7.60 26.78 13.62
CA ARG A 26 -8.85 26.45 14.30
C ARG A 26 -9.15 27.51 15.35
N ARG A 27 -10.25 28.24 15.15
CA ARG A 27 -10.95 29.02 16.21
C ARG A 27 -11.84 28.16 17.12
N GLU A 28 -11.89 26.85 16.93
CA GLU A 28 -12.66 25.90 17.74
C GLU A 28 -11.76 24.99 18.56
N ALA A 29 -12.18 24.73 19.80
CA ALA A 29 -11.48 23.86 20.75
C ALA A 29 -11.21 22.47 20.15
N PRO A 30 -10.03 21.90 20.35
CA PRO A 30 -9.67 20.60 19.77
C PRO A 30 -10.57 19.51 20.36
N ARG A 31 -11.33 18.83 19.51
CA ARG A 31 -11.94 17.56 19.89
C ARG A 31 -10.80 16.54 20.10
N PRO A 32 -10.73 15.87 21.25
CA PRO A 32 -9.53 15.17 21.69
C PRO A 32 -9.12 13.94 20.87
N TYR A 33 -9.87 13.52 19.85
CA TYR A 33 -9.62 12.23 19.20
C TYR A 33 -9.64 12.17 17.67
N SER A 34 -9.90 13.23 16.93
CA SER A 34 -9.81 13.17 15.46
C SER A 34 -8.54 13.86 14.97
N LYS A 35 -7.47 13.11 14.80
CA LYS A 35 -6.30 13.59 14.05
C LYS A 35 -6.63 13.51 12.55
N GLN A 36 -7.53 14.37 12.12
CA GLN A 36 -7.73 14.61 10.69
C GLN A 36 -6.59 15.47 10.18
N VAL A 37 -6.00 15.04 9.09
CA VAL A 37 -4.94 15.75 8.38
C VAL A 37 -5.41 15.99 6.95
N SER A 38 -5.19 17.18 6.43
CA SER A 38 -5.53 17.50 5.05
C SER A 38 -4.27 17.89 4.30
N TYR A 39 -4.16 17.41 3.06
CA TYR A 39 -3.10 17.77 2.14
C TYR A 39 -3.69 18.28 0.83
N VAL A 40 -2.95 19.13 0.16
CA VAL A 40 -3.16 19.44 -1.24
C VAL A 40 -2.15 18.65 -2.05
N ILE A 41 -2.62 17.94 -3.06
CA ILE A 41 -1.81 17.20 -4.01
C ILE A 41 -2.16 17.63 -5.42
N GLN A 42 -1.18 17.58 -6.31
CA GLN A 42 -1.38 17.81 -7.73
C GLN A 42 -1.38 16.47 -8.47
N ALA A 43 -2.32 16.29 -9.39
CA ALA A 43 -2.36 15.17 -10.31
C ALA A 43 -2.92 15.65 -11.65
N GLU A 44 -2.21 15.36 -12.73
CA GLU A 44 -2.59 15.75 -14.10
C GLU A 44 -2.91 17.26 -14.21
N GLY A 45 -2.09 18.11 -13.54
CA GLY A 45 -2.25 19.56 -13.56
C GLY A 45 -3.43 20.10 -12.75
N LYS A 46 -4.13 19.26 -11.97
CA LYS A 46 -5.23 19.65 -11.09
C LYS A 46 -4.84 19.51 -9.63
N GLU A 47 -5.30 20.48 -8.84
CA GLU A 47 -5.15 20.42 -7.38
C GLU A 47 -6.32 19.64 -6.77
N HIS A 48 -5.98 18.73 -5.87
CA HIS A 48 -6.93 17.94 -5.10
C HIS A 48 -6.67 18.15 -3.61
N ILE A 49 -7.71 18.51 -2.87
CA ILE A 49 -7.65 18.56 -1.41
C ILE A 49 -8.06 17.18 -0.90
N ILE A 50 -7.17 16.54 -0.18
CA ILE A 50 -7.43 15.24 0.42
C ILE A 50 -7.61 15.39 1.93
N HIS A 51 -8.63 14.73 2.46
CA HIS A 51 -8.89 14.66 3.89
C HIS A 51 -8.62 13.27 4.39
N LEU A 52 -7.73 13.16 5.36
CA LEU A 52 -7.24 11.90 5.89
C LEU A 52 -7.62 11.75 7.36
N GLU A 53 -8.12 10.59 7.73
CA GLU A 53 -8.38 10.17 9.09
C GLU A 53 -7.55 8.94 9.41
N ARG A 54 -6.96 8.91 10.60
CA ARG A 54 -6.16 7.76 11.03
C ARG A 54 -7.02 6.52 11.13
N ASN A 55 -6.64 5.47 10.41
CA ASN A 55 -7.27 4.16 10.49
C ASN A 55 -6.62 3.37 11.63
N LYS A 56 -7.34 3.25 12.76
CA LYS A 56 -6.87 2.53 13.95
C LYS A 56 -7.24 1.04 13.91
N ASP A 57 -8.19 0.68 13.05
CA ASP A 57 -8.79 -0.66 13.04
C ASP A 57 -8.12 -1.60 12.01
N LEU A 58 -7.02 -1.15 11.40
CA LEU A 58 -6.36 -1.93 10.35
C LEU A 58 -5.67 -3.18 10.90
N LEU A 59 -5.10 -3.08 12.07
CA LEU A 59 -4.42 -4.18 12.76
C LEU A 59 -4.89 -4.24 14.21
N PRO A 60 -5.17 -5.43 14.76
CA PRO A 60 -5.52 -5.58 16.17
C PRO A 60 -4.34 -5.19 17.08
N GLU A 61 -4.63 -4.79 18.31
CA GLU A 61 -3.60 -4.41 19.28
C GLU A 61 -2.67 -5.57 19.66
N ASP A 62 -3.19 -6.79 19.58
CA ASP A 62 -2.50 -8.05 19.89
C ASP A 62 -1.98 -8.78 18.64
N PHE A 63 -1.70 -8.03 17.56
CA PHE A 63 -1.18 -8.62 16.33
C PHE A 63 0.14 -9.37 16.57
N VAL A 64 0.17 -10.62 16.12
CA VAL A 64 1.31 -11.52 16.32
C VAL A 64 1.78 -12.05 14.97
N VAL A 65 3.10 -12.04 14.77
CA VAL A 65 3.73 -12.62 13.59
C VAL A 65 4.44 -13.92 13.99
N TYR A 66 4.10 -15.00 13.31
CA TYR A 66 4.75 -16.29 13.45
C TYR A 66 5.70 -16.53 12.29
N THR A 67 6.96 -16.80 12.59
CA THR A 67 7.98 -17.14 11.59
C THR A 67 8.73 -18.40 12.03
N TYR A 68 9.36 -19.07 11.07
CA TYR A 68 10.27 -20.18 11.37
C TYR A 68 11.70 -19.74 11.08
N ASN A 69 12.61 -20.06 11.98
CA ASN A 69 14.03 -19.87 11.76
C ASN A 69 14.57 -20.95 10.80
N LYS A 70 15.85 -20.83 10.43
CA LYS A 70 16.50 -21.80 9.54
C LYS A 70 16.55 -23.23 10.11
N GLU A 71 16.40 -23.37 11.41
CA GLU A 71 16.41 -24.64 12.16
C GLU A 71 15.00 -25.24 12.32
N GLY A 72 13.97 -24.58 11.74
CA GLY A 72 12.57 -25.02 11.84
C GLY A 72 11.90 -24.69 13.17
N THR A 73 12.52 -23.87 14.03
CA THR A 73 11.92 -23.45 15.30
C THR A 73 10.95 -22.29 15.08
N LEU A 74 9.76 -22.38 15.68
CA LEU A 74 8.77 -21.30 15.65
C LEU A 74 9.24 -20.09 16.44
N ILE A 75 9.29 -18.94 15.79
CA ILE A 75 9.55 -17.64 16.40
C ILE A 75 8.26 -16.85 16.43
N THR A 76 7.92 -16.33 17.59
CA THR A 76 6.77 -15.45 17.79
C THR A 76 7.28 -14.03 17.98
N ASP A 77 6.85 -13.11 17.13
CA ASP A 77 7.19 -11.69 17.23
C ASP A 77 5.93 -10.86 17.46
N HIS A 78 6.03 -9.89 18.35
CA HIS A 78 4.98 -8.91 18.65
C HIS A 78 5.43 -7.54 18.12
N PRO A 79 5.27 -7.27 16.81
CA PRO A 79 5.72 -6.02 16.23
C PRO A 79 4.97 -4.84 16.88
N ASN A 80 5.71 -3.79 17.22
CA ASN A 80 5.11 -2.58 17.76
C ASN A 80 4.35 -1.81 16.68
N ILE A 81 3.05 -2.07 16.58
CA ILE A 81 2.16 -1.50 15.56
C ILE A 81 1.80 -0.03 15.83
N GLN A 82 2.05 0.46 17.04
CA GLN A 82 1.63 1.81 17.47
C GLN A 82 2.24 2.94 16.63
N ASN A 83 3.30 2.67 15.88
CA ASN A 83 4.01 3.65 15.05
C ASN A 83 3.58 3.66 13.58
N HIS A 84 2.65 2.81 13.16
CA HIS A 84 2.16 2.80 11.79
C HIS A 84 1.02 3.79 11.62
N ASN A 85 1.29 4.87 10.88
CA ASN A 85 0.30 5.88 10.55
C ASN A 85 -0.40 5.49 9.25
N HIS A 86 -1.44 4.67 9.35
CA HIS A 86 -2.33 4.36 8.25
C HIS A 86 -3.53 5.30 8.28
N TYR A 87 -3.87 5.82 7.12
CA TYR A 87 -4.95 6.76 6.94
C TYR A 87 -5.92 6.24 5.89
N ARG A 88 -7.19 6.49 6.11
CA ARG A 88 -8.25 6.44 5.11
C ARG A 88 -8.78 7.85 4.89
N GLY A 89 -9.35 8.08 3.70
CA GLY A 89 -9.84 9.42 3.43
C GLY A 89 -10.61 9.53 2.14
N TYR A 90 -10.83 10.77 1.75
CA TYR A 90 -11.56 11.13 0.53
C TYR A 90 -10.98 12.41 -0.08
N VAL A 91 -11.34 12.67 -1.31
CA VAL A 91 -11.01 13.90 -2.04
C VAL A 91 -12.17 14.87 -1.95
N GLU A 92 -11.90 16.11 -1.54
CA GLU A 92 -12.90 17.17 -1.43
C GLU A 92 -13.58 17.42 -2.78
N GLY A 93 -14.91 17.45 -2.77
CA GLY A 93 -15.70 17.73 -3.98
C GLY A 93 -15.78 16.58 -4.98
N VAL A 94 -15.17 15.42 -4.72
CA VAL A 94 -15.23 14.25 -5.58
C VAL A 94 -16.10 13.16 -4.94
N HIS A 95 -17.28 12.91 -5.53
CA HIS A 95 -18.13 11.80 -5.12
C HIS A 95 -17.44 10.47 -5.38
N ASN A 96 -17.70 9.49 -4.54
CA ASN A 96 -17.12 8.13 -4.66
C ASN A 96 -15.58 8.08 -4.69
N SER A 97 -14.92 9.08 -4.09
CA SER A 97 -13.48 9.01 -3.88
C SER A 97 -13.13 8.22 -2.63
N SER A 98 -12.04 7.47 -2.67
CA SER A 98 -11.49 6.78 -1.52
C SER A 98 -9.97 6.84 -1.52
N ILE A 99 -9.40 6.98 -0.33
CA ILE A 99 -7.96 7.13 -0.15
C ILE A 99 -7.51 6.15 0.93
N ALA A 100 -6.42 5.45 0.64
CA ALA A 100 -5.71 4.60 1.59
C ALA A 100 -4.22 4.93 1.52
N LEU A 101 -3.71 5.61 2.55
CA LEU A 101 -2.32 6.06 2.62
C LEU A 101 -1.67 5.64 3.93
N SER A 102 -0.37 5.42 3.88
CA SER A 102 0.50 5.39 5.05
C SER A 102 1.41 6.62 5.04
N ASP A 103 1.71 7.15 6.24
CA ASP A 103 2.67 8.22 6.45
C ASP A 103 3.86 7.67 7.24
N HIS A 104 4.75 7.01 6.50
CA HIS A 104 6.02 6.52 7.01
C HIS A 104 7.12 6.98 6.05
N PHE A 105 7.88 8.00 6.46
CA PHE A 105 8.84 8.72 5.59
C PHE A 105 8.20 9.35 4.34
N GLY A 106 6.97 9.82 4.45
CA GLY A 106 6.17 10.41 3.38
C GLY A 106 4.90 9.62 3.06
N LEU A 107 4.07 10.20 2.21
CA LEU A 107 2.78 9.63 1.84
C LEU A 107 2.96 8.50 0.82
N ARG A 108 2.47 7.32 1.15
CA ARG A 108 2.51 6.14 0.26
C ARG A 108 1.16 5.45 0.24
N GLY A 109 0.65 5.15 -0.94
CA GLY A 109 -0.56 4.38 -1.11
C GLY A 109 -1.36 4.73 -2.34
N LEU A 110 -2.68 4.65 -2.24
CA LEU A 110 -3.60 4.77 -3.36
C LEU A 110 -4.66 5.86 -3.12
N LEU A 111 -4.96 6.57 -4.21
CA LEU A 111 -6.08 7.49 -4.31
C LEU A 111 -7.00 7.00 -5.42
N HIS A 112 -8.22 6.68 -5.07
CA HIS A 112 -9.25 6.29 -6.03
C HIS A 112 -10.22 7.46 -6.21
N LEU A 113 -10.30 7.98 -7.42
CA LEU A 113 -11.26 8.97 -7.88
C LEU A 113 -12.26 8.27 -8.80
N GLU A 114 -13.39 8.90 -9.04
CA GLU A 114 -14.49 8.33 -9.83
C GLU A 114 -14.05 7.68 -11.17
N ASN A 115 -13.12 8.32 -11.88
CA ASN A 115 -12.69 7.87 -13.20
C ASN A 115 -11.21 7.48 -13.31
N ALA A 116 -10.45 7.57 -12.21
CA ALA A 116 -9.02 7.29 -12.22
C ALA A 116 -8.52 6.86 -10.85
N SER A 117 -7.54 6.00 -10.84
CA SER A 117 -6.81 5.63 -9.62
C SER A 117 -5.35 6.03 -9.75
N TYR A 118 -4.81 6.60 -8.69
CA TYR A 118 -3.43 7.06 -8.62
C TYR A 118 -2.67 6.35 -7.52
N GLY A 119 -1.43 5.99 -7.81
CA GLY A 119 -0.45 5.62 -6.81
C GLY A 119 0.37 6.85 -6.42
N ILE A 120 0.70 6.97 -5.14
CA ILE A 120 1.63 7.99 -4.63
C ILE A 120 2.69 7.31 -3.78
N GLU A 121 3.93 7.73 -3.93
CA GLU A 121 5.03 7.25 -3.11
C GLU A 121 6.10 8.33 -2.94
N PRO A 122 6.83 8.34 -1.80
CA PRO A 122 7.90 9.30 -1.56
C PRO A 122 9.01 9.13 -2.60
N LEU A 123 9.52 10.25 -3.11
CA LEU A 123 10.71 10.25 -3.96
C LEU A 123 11.93 9.90 -3.12
N GLN A 124 12.64 8.82 -3.50
CA GLN A 124 13.85 8.39 -2.82
C GLN A 124 14.92 9.48 -2.84
N ASN A 125 15.58 9.67 -1.70
CA ASN A 125 16.64 10.66 -1.51
C ASN A 125 16.20 12.14 -1.70
N SER A 126 14.90 12.43 -1.64
CA SER A 126 14.42 13.82 -1.63
C SER A 126 14.49 14.40 -0.22
N SER A 127 15.02 15.63 -0.12
CA SER A 127 15.03 16.43 1.11
C SER A 127 13.83 17.40 1.20
N HIS A 128 13.01 17.47 0.15
CA HIS A 128 11.95 18.47 -0.02
C HIS A 128 10.54 17.91 0.04
N PHE A 129 10.33 16.73 0.61
CA PHE A 129 9.04 16.06 0.67
C PHE A 129 8.40 15.82 -0.70
N GLU A 130 9.24 15.61 -1.72
CA GLU A 130 8.78 15.29 -3.06
C GLU A 130 8.25 13.86 -3.14
N HIS A 131 7.24 13.65 -3.96
CA HIS A 131 6.60 12.37 -4.20
C HIS A 131 6.47 12.11 -5.69
N ILE A 132 6.41 10.87 -6.05
CA ILE A 132 5.99 10.42 -7.38
C ILE A 132 4.50 10.12 -7.30
N ILE A 133 3.73 10.68 -8.22
CA ILE A 133 2.33 10.31 -8.44
C ILE A 133 2.16 9.79 -9.87
N TYR A 134 1.38 8.75 -10.04
CA TYR A 134 1.17 8.08 -11.31
C TYR A 134 -0.22 7.45 -11.38
N ARG A 135 -0.79 7.35 -12.60
CA ARG A 135 -2.02 6.58 -12.80
C ARG A 135 -1.74 5.10 -12.65
N MET A 136 -2.66 4.36 -12.07
CA MET A 136 -2.52 2.89 -11.97
C MET A 136 -2.53 2.21 -13.35
N ASP A 137 -3.08 2.85 -14.37
CA ASP A 137 -3.06 2.38 -15.76
C ASP A 137 -1.67 2.49 -16.39
N ASP A 138 -0.82 3.38 -15.88
CA ASP A 138 0.55 3.60 -16.36
C ASP A 138 1.58 2.64 -15.73
N VAL A 139 1.15 1.75 -14.86
CA VAL A 139 2.01 0.70 -14.29
C VAL A 139 2.14 -0.43 -15.30
N TYR A 140 3.37 -0.79 -15.65
CA TYR A 140 3.62 -1.96 -16.50
C TYR A 140 3.11 -3.22 -15.79
N LYS A 141 2.11 -3.85 -16.40
CA LYS A 141 1.55 -5.11 -15.90
C LYS A 141 2.43 -6.24 -16.42
N GLU A 142 3.33 -6.74 -15.59
CA GLU A 142 3.89 -8.05 -15.85
C GLU A 142 2.78 -9.10 -15.74
N PRO A 143 2.71 -10.06 -16.68
CA PRO A 143 1.72 -11.12 -16.55
C PRO A 143 1.97 -11.88 -15.24
N LEU A 144 0.99 -11.81 -14.34
CA LEU A 144 1.02 -12.55 -13.07
C LEU A 144 1.17 -14.04 -13.40
N LYS A 145 2.36 -14.59 -13.19
CA LYS A 145 2.58 -16.03 -13.26
C LYS A 145 2.12 -16.62 -11.93
N CYS A 146 1.01 -17.35 -11.97
CA CYS A 146 0.64 -18.19 -10.85
C CYS A 146 1.78 -19.18 -10.60
N GLY A 147 2.21 -19.36 -9.36
CA GLY A 147 3.28 -20.29 -9.00
C GLY A 147 2.94 -21.76 -9.27
N VAL A 148 1.68 -22.07 -9.61
CA VAL A 148 1.21 -23.41 -9.99
C VAL A 148 1.20 -23.47 -11.52
N SER A 149 2.07 -24.30 -12.09
CA SER A 149 2.08 -24.59 -13.51
C SER A 149 1.14 -25.75 -13.84
N ASN A 150 0.65 -25.83 -15.10
CA ASN A 150 -0.15 -26.97 -15.54
C ASN A 150 0.59 -28.31 -15.35
N LYS A 151 1.93 -28.29 -15.40
CA LYS A 151 2.76 -29.46 -15.12
C LYS A 151 2.72 -29.93 -13.66
N ASP A 152 2.49 -29.00 -12.74
CA ASP A 152 2.33 -29.33 -11.31
C ASP A 152 0.96 -29.95 -11.06
N ILE A 153 -0.07 -29.45 -11.75
CA ILE A 153 -1.44 -30.02 -11.70
C ILE A 153 -1.45 -31.43 -12.28
N GLU A 154 -0.81 -31.66 -13.44
CA GLU A 154 -0.72 -32.99 -14.06
C GLU A 154 0.05 -33.98 -13.19
N LYS A 155 1.08 -33.54 -12.47
CA LYS A 155 1.80 -34.39 -11.52
C LYS A 155 0.97 -34.75 -10.28
N GLU A 156 0.17 -33.81 -9.77
CA GLU A 156 -0.71 -34.08 -8.64
C GLU A 156 -1.88 -34.99 -9.01
N THR A 157 -2.46 -34.82 -10.20
CA THR A 157 -3.50 -35.72 -10.71
C THR A 157 -2.97 -37.11 -10.94
N ALA A 158 -1.78 -37.25 -11.56
CA ALA A 158 -1.14 -38.55 -11.77
C ALA A 158 -0.78 -39.25 -10.45
N LYS A 159 -0.41 -38.51 -9.39
CA LYS A 159 -0.16 -39.07 -8.05
C LYS A 159 -1.45 -39.49 -7.35
N ALA A 160 -2.52 -38.72 -7.52
CA ALA A 160 -3.83 -39.06 -6.96
C ALA A 160 -4.41 -40.33 -7.60
N GLU A 161 -4.20 -40.52 -8.90
CA GLU A 161 -4.60 -41.73 -9.61
C GLU A 161 -3.72 -42.95 -9.24
N ALA A 162 -2.46 -42.73 -8.87
CA ALA A 162 -1.56 -43.77 -8.38
C ALA A 162 -1.78 -44.15 -6.90
N GLY A 163 -2.71 -43.52 -6.19
CA GLY A 163 -3.08 -43.85 -4.81
C GLY A 163 -2.01 -43.49 -3.75
N GLU A 164 -1.02 -42.67 -4.09
CA GLU A 164 -0.06 -42.15 -3.09
C GLU A 164 -0.65 -41.06 -2.20
N PRO A 165 -0.55 -41.15 -0.86
CA PRO A 165 -1.02 -40.12 0.02
C PRO A 165 -0.19 -38.83 -0.17
N PRO A 166 -0.81 -37.62 -0.13
CA PRO A 166 -0.10 -36.36 -0.28
C PRO A 166 0.92 -36.19 0.85
N SER A 167 2.13 -35.76 0.50
CA SER A 167 3.15 -35.49 1.50
C SER A 167 2.75 -34.29 2.37
N MET A 168 3.16 -34.30 3.65
CA MET A 168 2.86 -33.19 4.60
C MET A 168 3.28 -31.82 4.09
N THR A 169 4.29 -31.75 3.23
CA THR A 169 4.76 -30.53 2.58
C THR A 169 3.77 -29.94 1.57
N GLN A 170 2.86 -30.77 1.03
CA GLN A 170 1.83 -30.35 0.07
C GLN A 170 0.58 -29.79 0.77
N LEU A 171 0.30 -30.25 2.01
CA LEU A 171 -0.83 -29.78 2.81
C LEU A 171 -0.61 -28.35 3.40
N LEU A 172 0.64 -27.92 3.53
CA LEU A 172 1.00 -26.61 4.06
C LEU A 172 1.07 -25.48 2.99
N ARG A 173 0.80 -25.80 1.74
CA ARG A 173 0.78 -24.85 0.61
C ARG A 173 -0.64 -24.46 0.14
N ARG A 174 -1.65 -24.75 0.95
CA ARG A 174 -3.03 -24.31 0.69
C ARG A 174 -3.39 -23.09 1.50
#